data_8aa3882b35f4d98ac6b243e32da64342
#
_entry.id   8aa3882b35f4d98ac6b243e32da64342
#
_cell.length_a   1.000
_cell.length_b   1.000
_cell.length_c   1.000
_cell.angle_alpha   90.00
_cell.angle_beta   90.00
_cell.angle_gamma   90.00
#
_symmetry.space_group_name_H-M   'P 1'
#
loop_
_entity.id
_entity.type
_entity.pdbx_description
1 polymer ?
#
loop_
_entity_poly.entity_id
_entity_poly.type
_entity_poly.pdbx_seq_one_letter_code
_entity_poly.pdbx_strand_id
1 'polypeptide(L)'
;TGGKQILFNALMATLNKGDEVIIPSPYWVSYPEMVTLNGGIPVFLETKAEFSYKLQPQELEAAITHKTKWFIFNSPSNPSGAAYTHEELKKLTDVLIKYPHVYILTDDIYEHLTYEGFTFVTPAQVEPNLYDRTLTMNGVSKAYA
;
A
#
# COMPACT_ATOMS: atom_id res chain seq x y z
N THR A 1 0.08 13.03 -15.07
CA THR A 1 -1.06 12.34 -15.66
C THR A 1 -0.86 10.83 -15.61
N GLY A 2 -1.82 10.10 -15.04
CA GLY A 2 -1.73 8.67 -14.82
C GLY A 2 -1.17 8.30 -13.45
N GLY A 3 -1.46 7.04 -13.01
CA GLY A 3 -1.16 6.55 -11.66
C GLY A 3 0.31 6.69 -11.27
N LYS A 4 1.23 6.36 -12.18
CA LYS A 4 2.67 6.48 -11.91
C LYS A 4 3.08 7.90 -11.51
N GLN A 5 2.56 8.92 -12.18
CA GLN A 5 2.87 10.32 -11.86
C GLN A 5 2.28 10.73 -10.51
N ILE A 6 1.07 10.24 -10.18
CA ILE A 6 0.43 10.52 -8.89
C ILE A 6 1.30 9.98 -7.75
N LEU A 7 1.72 8.74 -7.85
CA LEU A 7 2.59 8.08 -6.87
C LEU A 7 3.92 8.82 -6.70
N PHE A 8 4.58 9.12 -7.82
CA PHE A 8 5.85 9.85 -7.80
C PHE A 8 5.70 11.23 -7.14
N ASN A 9 4.67 12.01 -7.52
CA ASN A 9 4.43 13.33 -6.97
C ASN A 9 4.10 13.29 -5.47
N ALA A 10 3.33 12.30 -5.01
CA ALA A 10 3.02 12.14 -3.59
C ALA A 10 4.30 11.92 -2.78
N LEU A 11 5.17 11.01 -3.24
CA LEU A 11 6.43 10.72 -2.58
C LEU A 11 7.38 11.92 -2.66
N MET A 12 7.48 12.59 -3.82
CA MET A 12 8.31 13.77 -4.00
C MET A 12 7.90 14.94 -3.08
N ALA A 13 6.60 15.11 -2.86
CA ALA A 13 6.09 16.19 -2.03
C ALA A 13 6.23 15.95 -0.53
N THR A 14 6.41 14.70 -0.11
CA THR A 14 6.25 14.32 1.31
C THR A 14 7.46 13.61 1.93
N LEU A 15 8.33 13.00 1.14
CA LEU A 15 9.52 12.31 1.65
C LEU A 15 10.64 13.29 1.96
N ASN A 16 11.29 13.06 3.08
CA ASN A 16 12.58 13.66 3.42
C ASN A 16 13.65 12.56 3.38
N LYS A 17 14.91 12.99 3.31
CA LYS A 17 16.03 12.08 3.33
C LYS A 17 16.02 11.22 4.59
N GLY A 18 15.96 9.91 4.40
CA GLY A 18 15.97 8.93 5.49
C GLY A 18 14.59 8.51 6.00
N ASP A 19 13.50 9.09 5.48
CA ASP A 19 12.15 8.57 5.74
C ASP A 19 12.01 7.16 5.18
N GLU A 20 11.41 6.26 5.94
CA GLU A 20 11.19 4.88 5.55
C GLU A 20 9.82 4.72 4.89
N VAL A 21 9.79 3.87 3.85
CA VAL A 21 8.57 3.50 3.13
C VAL A 21 8.44 1.99 3.12
N ILE A 22 7.43 1.46 3.79
CA ILE A 22 7.16 0.02 3.83
C ILE A 22 6.51 -0.42 2.53
N ILE A 23 7.06 -1.47 1.91
CA ILE A 23 6.62 -2.03 0.63
C ILE A 23 6.51 -3.55 0.77
N PRO A 24 5.30 -4.14 0.79
CA PRO A 24 5.13 -5.60 0.74
C PRO A 24 5.65 -6.18 -0.57
N SER A 25 6.40 -7.27 -0.52
CA SER A 25 6.98 -8.00 -1.66
C SER A 25 6.22 -9.31 -1.86
N PRO A 26 5.91 -9.71 -3.12
CA PRO A 26 6.28 -9.08 -4.37
C PRO A 26 5.51 -7.78 -4.64
N TYR A 27 6.16 -6.83 -5.31
CA TYR A 27 5.62 -5.49 -5.55
C TYR A 27 5.80 -5.07 -7.02
N TRP A 28 5.06 -4.04 -7.42
CA TRP A 28 5.31 -3.39 -8.70
C TRP A 28 6.66 -2.69 -8.70
N VAL A 29 7.49 -3.03 -9.68
CA VAL A 29 8.92 -2.64 -9.77
C VAL A 29 9.21 -1.14 -9.61
N SER A 30 8.24 -0.28 -9.88
CA SER A 30 8.45 1.17 -9.78
C SER A 30 8.37 1.74 -8.36
N TYR A 31 7.79 1.04 -7.39
CA TYR A 31 7.66 1.60 -6.03
C TYR A 31 9.00 1.92 -5.39
N PRO A 32 9.95 0.98 -5.27
CA PRO A 32 11.22 1.26 -4.60
C PRO A 32 12.04 2.32 -5.33
N GLU A 33 12.00 2.34 -6.68
CA GLU A 33 12.70 3.33 -7.47
C GLU A 33 12.18 4.75 -7.18
N MET A 34 10.85 4.92 -7.09
CA MET A 34 10.25 6.20 -6.75
C MET A 34 10.63 6.65 -5.34
N VAL A 35 10.68 5.72 -4.37
CA VAL A 35 11.09 6.03 -2.99
C VAL A 35 12.54 6.49 -2.96
N THR A 36 13.44 5.73 -3.59
CA THR A 36 14.89 6.02 -3.60
C THR A 36 15.20 7.33 -4.30
N LEU A 37 14.58 7.61 -5.45
CA LEU A 37 14.76 8.86 -6.20
C LEU A 37 14.34 10.09 -5.39
N ASN A 38 13.42 9.94 -4.46
CA ASN A 38 12.96 11.01 -3.57
C ASN A 38 13.66 11.03 -2.20
N GLY A 39 14.76 10.27 -2.05
CA GLY A 39 15.60 10.28 -0.85
C GLY A 39 15.08 9.42 0.31
N GLY A 40 13.99 8.69 0.11
CA GLY A 40 13.45 7.73 1.07
C GLY A 40 14.22 6.41 1.08
N ILE A 41 13.94 5.59 2.07
CA ILE A 41 14.50 4.25 2.26
C ILE A 41 13.38 3.23 2.11
N PRO A 42 13.38 2.41 1.05
CA PRO A 42 12.40 1.34 0.91
C PRO A 42 12.67 0.23 1.94
N VAL A 43 11.64 -0.15 2.70
CA VAL A 43 11.66 -1.25 3.67
C VAL A 43 10.78 -2.37 3.12
N PHE A 44 11.40 -3.47 2.71
CA PHE A 44 10.69 -4.58 2.08
C PHE A 44 10.19 -5.58 3.12
N LEU A 45 8.91 -5.96 3.00
CA LEU A 45 8.32 -7.04 3.79
C LEU A 45 8.01 -8.21 2.87
N GLU A 46 8.73 -9.31 3.04
CA GLU A 46 8.55 -10.51 2.23
C GLU A 46 7.22 -11.19 2.62
N THR A 47 6.28 -11.26 1.67
CA THR A 47 5.06 -12.04 1.86
C THR A 47 5.24 -13.46 1.32
N LYS A 48 4.57 -14.42 1.94
CA LYS A 48 4.78 -15.84 1.68
C LYS A 48 3.64 -16.47 0.89
N ALA A 49 3.97 -17.46 0.06
CA ALA A 49 2.98 -18.21 -0.71
C ALA A 49 1.94 -18.92 0.19
N GLU A 50 2.34 -19.40 1.36
CA GLU A 50 1.45 -20.03 2.35
C GLU A 50 0.34 -19.09 2.85
N PHE A 51 0.57 -17.76 2.80
CA PHE A 51 -0.42 -16.72 3.09
C PHE A 51 -0.97 -16.07 1.81
N SER A 52 -0.88 -16.76 0.68
CA SER A 52 -1.34 -16.25 -0.63
C SER A 52 -0.72 -14.88 -0.99
N TYR A 53 0.55 -14.69 -0.65
CA TYR A 53 1.29 -13.44 -0.82
C TYR A 53 0.62 -12.22 -0.17
N LYS A 54 -0.02 -12.41 0.99
CA LYS A 54 -0.63 -11.36 1.78
C LYS A 54 0.20 -11.07 3.02
N LEU A 55 0.47 -9.80 3.25
CA LEU A 55 1.19 -9.33 4.43
C LEU A 55 0.43 -9.67 5.71
N GLN A 56 1.15 -10.16 6.71
CA GLN A 56 0.57 -10.46 8.01
C GLN A 56 0.68 -9.26 8.96
N PRO A 57 -0.32 -9.02 9.83
CA PRO A 57 -0.34 -7.87 10.73
C PRO A 57 0.91 -7.78 11.63
N GLN A 58 1.40 -8.91 12.10
CA GLN A 58 2.58 -8.98 12.98
C GLN A 58 3.85 -8.53 12.25
N GLU A 59 3.97 -8.87 10.96
CA GLU A 59 5.11 -8.46 10.13
C GLU A 59 5.08 -6.94 9.87
N LEU A 60 3.88 -6.39 9.61
CA LEU A 60 3.69 -4.96 9.47
C LEU A 60 4.06 -4.22 10.76
N GLU A 61 3.52 -4.68 11.90
CA GLU A 61 3.76 -4.05 13.21
C GLU A 61 5.23 -4.05 13.57
N ALA A 62 5.94 -5.14 13.33
CA ALA A 62 7.37 -5.28 13.62
C ALA A 62 8.27 -4.38 12.74
N ALA A 63 7.81 -4.00 11.55
CA ALA A 63 8.57 -3.19 10.61
C ALA A 63 8.40 -1.69 10.81
N ILE A 64 7.34 -1.25 11.51
CA ILE A 64 7.09 0.17 11.73
C ILE A 64 8.10 0.73 12.72
N THR A 65 8.80 1.80 12.33
CA THR A 65 9.72 2.56 13.16
C THR A 65 9.27 4.01 13.29
N HIS A 66 9.96 4.81 14.10
CA HIS A 66 9.72 6.25 14.18
C HIS A 66 10.06 7.01 12.88
N LYS A 67 10.77 6.37 11.94
CA LYS A 67 11.12 6.90 10.61
C LYS A 67 10.12 6.51 9.53
N THR A 68 9.23 5.56 9.80
CA THR A 68 8.26 5.09 8.82
C THR A 68 7.30 6.22 8.46
N LYS A 69 7.38 6.67 7.22
CA LYS A 69 6.54 7.76 6.69
C LYS A 69 5.34 7.24 5.94
N TRP A 70 5.54 6.23 5.08
CA TRP A 70 4.50 5.66 4.24
C TRP A 70 4.45 4.14 4.34
N PHE A 71 3.25 3.62 4.28
CA PHE A 71 2.97 2.23 3.94
C PHE A 71 2.32 2.21 2.56
N ILE A 72 2.96 1.59 1.56
CA ILE A 72 2.40 1.40 0.23
C ILE A 72 1.62 0.10 0.22
N PHE A 73 0.34 0.18 -0.10
CA PHE A 73 -0.58 -0.94 -0.17
C PHE A 73 -1.17 -1.04 -1.58
N ASN A 74 -1.16 -2.24 -2.17
CA ASN A 74 -1.73 -2.48 -3.50
C ASN A 74 -2.58 -3.76 -3.46
N SER A 75 -3.88 -3.60 -3.63
CA SER A 75 -4.85 -4.70 -3.64
C SER A 75 -5.99 -4.39 -4.62
N PRO A 76 -6.28 -5.25 -5.58
CA PRO A 76 -5.50 -6.42 -6.00
C PRO A 76 -4.07 -6.06 -6.39
N SER A 77 -3.12 -6.94 -6.07
CA SER A 77 -1.67 -6.66 -6.17
C SER A 77 -1.09 -6.99 -7.54
N ASN A 78 -0.18 -6.16 -8.00
CA ASN A 78 0.76 -6.48 -9.07
C ASN A 78 2.15 -6.79 -8.45
N PRO A 79 2.74 -7.99 -8.65
CA PRO A 79 2.40 -9.00 -9.67
C PRO A 79 1.57 -10.20 -9.15
N SER A 80 1.33 -10.33 -7.83
CA SER A 80 0.81 -11.58 -7.25
C SER A 80 -0.67 -11.86 -7.57
N GLY A 81 -1.47 -10.82 -7.90
CA GLY A 81 -2.92 -10.94 -8.02
C GLY A 81 -3.64 -11.07 -6.66
N ALA A 82 -2.90 -11.07 -5.56
CA ALA A 82 -3.49 -11.18 -4.22
C ALA A 82 -4.44 -10.02 -3.93
N ALA A 83 -5.63 -10.33 -3.43
CA ALA A 83 -6.63 -9.34 -3.04
C ALA A 83 -7.06 -9.59 -1.59
N TYR A 84 -7.12 -8.54 -0.80
CA TYR A 84 -7.45 -8.65 0.63
C TYR A 84 -8.95 -8.55 0.83
N THR A 85 -9.52 -9.48 1.61
CA THR A 85 -10.89 -9.38 2.09
C THR A 85 -11.01 -8.25 3.11
N HIS A 86 -12.26 -7.85 3.43
CA HIS A 86 -12.53 -6.87 4.49
C HIS A 86 -11.86 -7.26 5.82
N GLU A 87 -11.98 -8.53 6.21
CA GLU A 87 -11.43 -9.02 7.49
C GLU A 87 -9.90 -9.02 7.51
N GLU A 88 -9.26 -9.40 6.40
CA GLU A 88 -7.81 -9.38 6.27
C GLU A 88 -7.27 -7.95 6.31
N LEU A 89 -7.91 -7.03 5.56
CA LEU A 89 -7.52 -5.63 5.55
C LEU A 89 -7.78 -4.96 6.90
N LYS A 90 -8.87 -5.32 7.59
CA LYS A 90 -9.17 -4.83 8.95
C LYS A 90 -8.03 -5.12 9.93
N LYS A 91 -7.45 -6.31 9.87
CA LYS A 91 -6.30 -6.65 10.73
C LYS A 91 -5.08 -5.77 10.49
N LEU A 92 -4.81 -5.38 9.23
CA LEU A 92 -3.73 -4.46 8.89
C LEU A 92 -4.05 -3.02 9.35
N THR A 93 -5.28 -2.57 9.14
CA THR A 93 -5.71 -1.24 9.58
C THR A 93 -5.73 -1.11 11.10
N ASP A 94 -6.00 -2.19 11.85
CA ASP A 94 -5.90 -2.22 13.32
C ASP A 94 -4.45 -2.06 13.83
N VAL A 95 -3.47 -2.47 13.04
CA VAL A 95 -2.07 -2.14 13.30
C VAL A 95 -1.83 -0.67 13.01
N LEU A 96 -2.17 -0.21 11.81
CA LEU A 96 -1.88 1.15 11.37
C LEU A 96 -2.50 2.23 12.26
N ILE A 97 -3.68 1.99 12.84
CA ILE A 97 -4.34 2.95 13.72
C ILE A 97 -3.50 3.28 14.99
N LYS A 98 -2.66 2.35 15.42
CA LYS A 98 -1.75 2.53 16.57
C LYS A 98 -0.57 3.46 16.26
N TYR A 99 -0.28 3.71 14.98
CA TYR A 99 0.88 4.46 14.51
C TYR A 99 0.43 5.71 13.72
N PRO A 100 0.01 6.79 14.40
CA PRO A 100 -0.61 7.95 13.75
C PRO A 100 0.34 8.74 12.82
N HIS A 101 1.65 8.52 12.93
CA HIS A 101 2.66 9.15 12.07
C HIS A 101 2.82 8.47 10.71
N VAL A 102 2.28 7.24 10.54
CA VAL A 102 2.38 6.49 9.29
C VAL A 102 1.22 6.86 8.36
N TYR A 103 1.52 7.35 7.18
CA TYR A 103 0.58 7.58 6.10
C TYR A 103 0.40 6.33 5.25
N ILE A 104 -0.76 6.20 4.63
CA ILE A 104 -1.11 5.05 3.78
C ILE A 104 -1.25 5.55 2.35
N LEU A 105 -0.49 4.96 1.43
CA LEU A 105 -0.65 5.15 0.01
C LEU A 105 -1.24 3.86 -0.56
N THR A 106 -2.56 3.88 -0.85
CA THR A 106 -3.22 2.72 -1.44
C THR A 106 -3.35 2.89 -2.94
N ASP A 107 -2.82 1.91 -3.67
CA ASP A 107 -2.89 1.81 -5.13
C ASP A 107 -4.03 0.86 -5.50
N ASP A 108 -5.19 1.45 -5.77
CA ASP A 108 -6.44 0.76 -6.04
C ASP A 108 -6.71 0.59 -7.55
N ILE A 109 -5.67 0.71 -8.38
CA ILE A 109 -5.80 0.74 -9.85
C ILE A 109 -6.48 -0.52 -10.43
N TYR A 110 -6.49 -1.61 -9.68
CA TYR A 110 -7.13 -2.88 -10.07
C TYR A 110 -8.49 -3.13 -9.39
N GLU A 111 -9.11 -2.13 -8.76
CA GLU A 111 -10.37 -2.28 -8.01
C GLU A 111 -11.50 -2.96 -8.81
N HIS A 112 -11.57 -2.71 -10.12
CA HIS A 112 -12.57 -3.29 -11.02
C HIS A 112 -12.17 -4.65 -11.62
N LEU A 113 -10.94 -5.12 -11.38
CA LEU A 113 -10.44 -6.40 -11.90
C LEU A 113 -10.50 -7.47 -10.81
N THR A 114 -11.72 -7.74 -10.36
CA THR A 114 -12.05 -8.78 -9.39
C THR A 114 -12.94 -9.83 -10.02
N TYR A 115 -12.84 -11.08 -9.54
CA TYR A 115 -13.51 -12.22 -10.13
C TYR A 115 -14.29 -13.00 -9.06
N GLU A 116 -15.21 -13.88 -9.51
CA GLU A 116 -15.92 -14.85 -8.65
C GLU A 116 -16.67 -14.22 -7.47
N GLY A 117 -17.20 -13.01 -7.65
CA GLY A 117 -17.96 -12.32 -6.61
C GLY A 117 -17.12 -11.70 -5.49
N PHE A 118 -15.80 -11.60 -5.68
CA PHE A 118 -14.94 -10.90 -4.73
C PHE A 118 -15.36 -9.43 -4.59
N THR A 119 -15.55 -8.98 -3.36
CA THR A 119 -15.90 -7.58 -3.05
C THR A 119 -14.62 -6.82 -2.71
N PHE A 120 -14.29 -5.84 -3.55
CA PHE A 120 -13.16 -4.94 -3.30
C PHE A 120 -13.44 -4.02 -2.10
N VAL A 121 -12.40 -3.77 -1.32
CA VAL A 121 -12.40 -2.81 -0.21
C VAL A 121 -11.07 -2.07 -0.15
N THR A 122 -11.09 -0.81 0.32
CA THR A 122 -9.90 0.03 0.50
C THR A 122 -9.68 0.39 1.97
N PRO A 123 -8.44 0.71 2.42
CA PRO A 123 -8.14 0.98 3.83
C PRO A 123 -9.05 2.01 4.51
N ALA A 124 -9.31 3.14 3.85
CA ALA A 124 -10.17 4.20 4.42
C ALA A 124 -11.66 3.80 4.52
N GLN A 125 -12.10 2.84 3.72
CA GLN A 125 -13.46 2.27 3.82
C GLN A 125 -13.57 1.31 5.00
N VAL A 126 -12.54 0.48 5.20
CA VAL A 126 -12.50 -0.53 6.27
C VAL A 126 -12.31 0.11 7.65
N GLU A 127 -11.49 1.17 7.71
CA GLU A 127 -11.21 1.91 8.94
C GLU A 127 -11.28 3.43 8.67
N PRO A 128 -12.46 4.06 8.88
CA PRO A 128 -12.67 5.48 8.59
C PRO A 128 -11.74 6.45 9.32
N ASN A 129 -11.20 6.07 10.49
CA ASN A 129 -10.24 6.90 11.23
C ASN A 129 -8.87 7.01 10.53
N LEU A 130 -8.63 6.25 9.47
CA LEU A 130 -7.45 6.38 8.62
C LEU A 130 -7.64 7.36 7.46
N TYR A 131 -8.86 7.89 7.24
CA TYR A 131 -9.19 8.68 6.07
C TYR A 131 -8.24 9.87 5.87
N ASP A 132 -7.98 10.67 6.90
CA ASP A 132 -7.18 11.89 6.81
C ASP A 132 -5.69 11.65 6.54
N ARG A 133 -5.23 10.40 6.61
CA ARG A 133 -3.84 10.00 6.34
C ARG A 133 -3.72 8.89 5.30
N THR A 134 -4.76 8.70 4.50
CA THR A 134 -4.78 7.76 3.38
C THR A 134 -4.87 8.51 2.07
N LEU A 135 -3.86 8.32 1.21
CA LEU A 135 -3.90 8.75 -0.17
C LEU A 135 -4.35 7.56 -1.03
N THR A 136 -5.56 7.62 -1.54
CA THR A 136 -6.09 6.61 -2.47
C THR A 136 -5.75 7.02 -3.91
N MET A 137 -4.96 6.20 -4.59
CA MET A 137 -4.64 6.36 -6.00
C MET A 137 -5.43 5.37 -6.83
N ASN A 138 -5.99 5.87 -7.91
CA ASN A 138 -6.69 5.05 -8.91
C ASN A 138 -6.41 5.57 -10.32
N GLY A 139 -6.86 4.82 -11.31
CA GLY A 139 -6.70 5.20 -12.71
C GLY A 139 -7.49 4.30 -13.65
N VAL A 140 -7.84 4.84 -14.82
CA VAL A 140 -8.68 4.16 -15.81
C VAL A 140 -7.90 3.21 -16.72
N SER A 141 -6.57 3.26 -16.70
CA SER A 141 -5.71 2.54 -17.66
C SER A 141 -5.76 1.01 -17.54
N LYS A 142 -6.20 0.46 -16.41
CA LYS A 142 -6.29 -0.99 -16.21
C LYS A 142 -7.72 -1.50 -16.40
N ALA A 143 -8.69 -0.78 -15.87
CA ALA A 143 -10.09 -1.18 -15.99
C ALA A 143 -10.67 -0.95 -17.40
N TYR A 144 -10.16 0.05 -18.12
CA TYR A 144 -10.72 0.48 -19.42
C TYR A 144 -9.71 0.43 -20.57
N ALA A 145 -8.53 -0.13 -20.35
CA ALA A 145 -7.42 -0.28 -21.30
C ALA A 145 -6.91 1.05 -21.90
#